data_2cadae131d9655feaf61d12ff4349c95
#
_entry.id   2cadae131d9655feaf61d12ff4349c95
#
_cell.length_a   1.000
_cell.length_b   1.000
_cell.length_c   1.000
_cell.angle_alpha   90.00
_cell.angle_beta   90.00
_cell.angle_gamma   90.00
#
_symmetry.space_group_name_H-M   'P 1'
#
loop_
_entity.id
_entity.type
_entity.pdbx_description
1 polymer ?
#
loop_
_entity_poly.entity_id
_entity_poly.type
_entity_poly.pdbx_seq_one_letter_code
_entity_poly.pdbx_strand_id
1 'polypeptide(L)'
;FVIIQGDRIWEGVWSFLGHMQTGSVKVENGEKIESGDLLGNVGHSGNSTAPHLHFQLMDGPDATIARGLPCCFGGYELYQDKHWIVVANGIPKNEDRIRL
;
A
#
# COMPACT_ATOMS: atom_id res chain seq x y z
N PHE A 1 9.64 7.35 1.14
CA PHE A 1 8.33 6.93 0.61
C PHE A 1 8.37 6.80 -0.91
N VAL A 2 7.37 6.11 -1.44
CA VAL A 2 7.15 5.98 -2.88
C VAL A 2 5.72 6.39 -3.18
N ILE A 3 5.52 7.18 -4.24
CA ILE A 3 4.19 7.53 -4.76
C ILE A 3 4.07 6.97 -6.17
N ILE A 4 3.00 6.24 -6.41
CA ILE A 4 2.73 5.58 -7.69
C ILE A 4 1.49 6.20 -8.30
N GLN A 5 1.61 6.69 -9.52
CA GLN A 5 0.47 7.14 -10.32
C GLN A 5 -0.21 5.94 -10.96
N GLY A 6 -1.53 5.89 -10.87
CA GLY A 6 -2.30 4.87 -11.56
C GLY A 6 -2.22 5.00 -13.08
N ASP A 7 -2.39 3.88 -13.76
CA ASP A 7 -2.45 3.83 -15.22
C ASP A 7 -3.85 4.22 -15.75
N ARG A 8 -4.15 3.88 -17.01
CA ARG A 8 -5.40 4.27 -17.66
C ARG A 8 -6.67 3.82 -16.91
N ILE A 9 -6.62 2.67 -16.23
CA ILE A 9 -7.76 2.15 -15.45
C ILE A 9 -7.94 2.94 -14.16
N TRP A 10 -6.82 3.34 -13.56
CA TRP A 10 -6.75 4.02 -12.28
C TRP A 10 -6.32 5.48 -12.43
N GLU A 11 -6.64 6.11 -13.56
CA GLU A 11 -6.34 7.53 -13.80
C GLU A 11 -6.94 8.39 -12.68
N GLY A 12 -6.15 9.32 -12.17
CA GLY A 12 -6.55 10.16 -11.04
C GLY A 12 -6.39 9.53 -9.67
N VAL A 13 -5.83 8.33 -9.58
CA VAL A 13 -5.55 7.65 -8.32
C VAL A 13 -4.05 7.50 -8.14
N TRP A 14 -3.55 7.85 -6.97
CA TRP A 14 -2.16 7.64 -6.56
C TRP A 14 -2.10 6.76 -5.34
N SER A 15 -1.11 5.89 -5.28
CA SER A 15 -0.80 5.07 -4.12
C SER A 15 0.38 5.65 -3.38
N PHE A 16 0.26 5.77 -2.07
CA PHE A 16 1.36 6.19 -1.19
C PHE A 16 1.84 4.99 -0.37
N LEU A 17 3.15 4.77 -0.38
CA LEU A 17 3.82 3.75 0.43
C LEU A 17 4.85 4.45 1.31
N GLY A 18 4.56 4.52 2.60
CA GLY A 18 5.35 5.30 3.56
C GLY A 18 6.14 4.46 4.54
N HIS A 19 7.03 5.14 5.25
CA HIS A 19 7.90 4.58 6.29
C HIS A 19 8.81 3.47 5.78
N MET A 20 9.19 3.52 4.50
CA MET A 20 10.11 2.55 3.92
C MET A 20 11.52 2.70 4.53
N GLN A 21 12.26 1.62 4.54
CA GLN A 21 13.63 1.62 5.04
C GLN A 21 14.49 2.60 4.23
N THR A 22 15.19 3.49 4.92
CA THR A 22 16.07 4.48 4.31
C THR A 22 17.13 3.80 3.45
N GLY A 23 17.28 4.26 2.21
CA GLY A 23 18.24 3.70 1.27
C GLY A 23 17.81 2.41 0.57
N SER A 24 16.60 1.91 0.86
CA SER A 24 16.11 0.66 0.27
C SER A 24 15.27 0.85 -1.00
N VAL A 25 14.84 2.09 -1.30
CA VAL A 25 13.99 2.36 -2.46
C VAL A 25 14.73 2.04 -3.75
N LYS A 26 14.11 1.20 -4.59
CA LYS A 26 14.72 0.66 -5.82
C LYS A 26 14.22 1.34 -7.09
N VAL A 27 13.27 2.25 -6.98
CA VAL A 27 12.65 2.91 -8.13
C VAL A 27 13.01 4.38 -8.19
N GLU A 28 12.99 4.94 -9.40
CA GLU A 28 13.30 6.33 -9.66
C GLU A 28 12.07 7.09 -10.16
N ASN A 29 12.12 8.41 -10.06
CA ASN A 29 11.05 9.26 -10.58
C ASN A 29 10.85 9.02 -12.08
N GLY A 30 9.59 8.84 -12.48
CA GLY A 30 9.21 8.62 -13.87
C GLY A 30 9.35 7.18 -14.33
N GLU A 31 9.86 6.29 -13.51
CA GLU A 31 10.00 4.87 -13.85
C GLU A 31 8.63 4.21 -13.93
N LYS A 32 8.43 3.43 -14.98
CA LYS A 32 7.22 2.61 -15.12
C LYS A 32 7.43 1.30 -14.36
N ILE A 33 6.47 0.98 -13.49
CA ILE A 33 6.50 -0.25 -12.69
C ILE A 33 5.33 -1.15 -13.02
N GLU A 34 5.49 -2.43 -12.73
CA GLU A 34 4.47 -3.45 -12.94
C GLU A 34 4.23 -4.22 -11.65
N SER A 35 3.10 -4.91 -11.59
CA SER A 35 2.76 -5.77 -10.45
C SER A 35 3.88 -6.80 -10.21
N GLY A 36 4.30 -6.92 -8.96
CA GLY A 36 5.37 -7.81 -8.56
C GLY A 36 6.75 -7.17 -8.51
N ASP A 37 6.92 -5.95 -9.02
CA ASP A 37 8.20 -5.25 -8.95
C ASP A 37 8.57 -4.93 -7.51
N LEU A 38 9.84 -5.10 -7.19
CA LEU A 38 10.38 -4.73 -5.88
C LEU A 38 10.57 -3.22 -5.80
N LEU A 39 9.88 -2.58 -4.86
CA LEU A 39 9.96 -1.13 -4.65
C LEU A 39 10.99 -0.74 -3.59
N GLY A 40 11.13 -1.56 -2.57
CA GLY A 40 11.99 -1.31 -1.43
C GLY A 40 11.63 -2.20 -0.25
N ASN A 41 12.13 -1.86 0.92
CA ASN A 41 11.88 -2.63 2.13
C ASN A 41 11.00 -1.85 3.11
N VAL A 42 10.21 -2.58 3.88
CA VAL A 42 9.47 -2.02 5.01
C VAL A 42 10.47 -1.49 6.03
N GLY A 43 10.20 -0.33 6.58
CA GLY A 43 11.10 0.32 7.52
C GLY A 43 10.36 1.06 8.63
N HIS A 44 11.04 2.05 9.18
CA HIS A 44 10.59 2.84 10.32
C HIS A 44 10.97 4.31 10.13
N SER A 45 11.12 4.74 8.88
CA SER A 45 11.51 6.11 8.55
C SER A 45 10.35 7.08 8.75
N GLY A 46 10.69 8.35 8.92
CA GLY A 46 9.71 9.41 9.12
C GLY A 46 9.00 9.32 10.48
N ASN A 47 7.79 9.83 10.55
CA ASN A 47 6.97 9.83 11.77
C ASN A 47 6.29 8.47 11.94
N SER A 48 6.98 7.56 12.60
CA SER A 48 6.56 6.17 12.77
C SER A 48 6.86 5.70 14.19
N THR A 49 5.99 4.87 14.75
CA THR A 49 6.16 4.31 16.11
C THR A 49 6.70 2.90 16.09
N ALA A 50 6.64 2.21 14.96
CA ALA A 50 7.14 0.85 14.80
C ALA A 50 7.36 0.55 13.32
N PRO A 51 8.25 -0.39 12.96
CA PRO A 51 8.41 -0.80 11.56
C PRO A 51 7.08 -1.29 10.98
N HIS A 52 6.63 -0.64 9.92
CA HIS A 52 5.39 -1.00 9.22
C HIS A 52 5.35 -0.32 7.85
N LEU A 53 4.51 -0.81 6.98
CA LEU A 53 4.18 -0.15 5.73
C LEU A 53 2.92 0.70 5.92
N HIS A 54 3.05 2.01 5.65
CA HIS A 54 1.90 2.89 5.52
C HIS A 54 1.47 2.88 4.06
N PHE A 55 0.27 2.40 3.80
CA PHE A 55 -0.32 2.36 2.46
C PHE A 55 -1.63 3.12 2.44
N GLN A 56 -1.80 3.98 1.44
CA GLN A 56 -3.08 4.66 1.20
C GLN A 56 -3.27 4.96 -0.28
N LEU A 57 -4.52 5.04 -0.69
CA LEU A 57 -4.92 5.61 -1.98
C LEU A 57 -5.33 7.06 -1.80
N MET A 58 -5.02 7.89 -2.78
CA MET A 58 -5.31 9.32 -2.72
C MET A 58 -5.59 9.88 -4.10
N ASP A 59 -6.18 11.07 -4.14
CA ASP A 59 -6.63 11.72 -5.37
C ASP A 59 -5.60 12.68 -6.01
N GLY A 60 -4.40 12.68 -5.50
CA GLY A 60 -3.33 13.52 -6.03
C GLY A 60 -1.95 13.04 -5.62
N PRO A 61 -0.90 13.60 -6.24
CA PRO A 61 0.47 13.14 -6.00
C PRO A 61 1.12 13.69 -4.72
N ASP A 62 0.53 14.69 -4.09
CA ASP A 62 1.06 15.30 -2.88
C ASP A 62 0.27 14.84 -1.66
N ALA A 63 0.87 13.95 -0.88
CA ALA A 63 0.22 13.35 0.29
C ALA A 63 -0.14 14.38 1.38
N THR A 64 0.45 15.58 1.36
CA THR A 64 0.15 16.61 2.36
C THR A 64 -1.16 17.34 2.09
N ILE A 65 -1.67 17.31 0.87
CA ILE A 65 -2.88 17.99 0.45
C ILE A 65 -3.91 17.09 -0.24
N ALA A 66 -3.52 15.92 -0.69
CA ALA A 66 -4.41 14.98 -1.36
C ALA A 66 -5.45 14.41 -0.39
N ARG A 67 -6.64 14.10 -0.92
CA ARG A 67 -7.68 13.41 -0.17
C ARG A 67 -7.42 11.91 -0.20
N GLY A 68 -7.63 11.25 0.93
CA GLY A 68 -7.66 9.80 0.98
C GLY A 68 -8.85 9.25 0.22
N LEU A 69 -8.63 8.16 -0.50
CA LEU A 69 -9.68 7.44 -1.21
C LEU A 69 -9.96 6.11 -0.52
N PRO A 70 -11.21 5.63 -0.55
CA PRO A 70 -11.51 4.29 -0.05
C PRO A 70 -10.67 3.24 -0.76
N CYS A 71 -10.16 2.28 0.02
CA CYS A 71 -9.34 1.20 -0.51
C CYS A 71 -9.94 -0.13 -0.08
N CYS A 72 -10.13 -1.05 -1.01
CA CYS A 72 -10.38 -2.43 -0.65
C CYS A 72 -9.50 -3.38 -1.48
N PHE A 73 -9.21 -4.53 -0.91
CA PHE A 73 -8.36 -5.52 -1.54
C PHE A 73 -9.23 -6.58 -2.21
N GLY A 74 -8.90 -6.91 -3.45
CA GLY A 74 -9.72 -7.73 -4.34
C GLY A 74 -9.62 -9.23 -4.11
N GLY A 75 -9.01 -9.68 -3.05
CA GLY A 75 -8.95 -11.09 -2.73
C GLY A 75 -7.85 -11.39 -1.73
N TYR A 76 -8.23 -11.93 -0.61
CA TYR A 76 -7.29 -12.41 0.40
C TYR A 76 -7.99 -13.43 1.29
N GLU A 77 -7.23 -14.11 2.12
CA GLU A 77 -7.78 -15.00 3.13
C GLU A 77 -7.61 -14.40 4.51
N LEU A 78 -8.65 -14.51 5.31
CA LEU A 78 -8.71 -14.06 6.70
C LEU A 78 -8.71 -15.27 7.62
N TYR A 79 -7.82 -15.27 8.63
CA TYR A 79 -7.83 -16.29 9.67
C TYR A 79 -8.85 -15.94 10.73
N GLN A 80 -9.87 -16.79 10.85
CA GLN A 80 -10.98 -16.59 11.79
C GLN A 80 -11.49 -17.95 12.28
N ASP A 81 -11.69 -18.08 13.59
CA ASP A 81 -12.22 -19.30 14.21
C ASP A 81 -11.44 -20.56 13.81
N LYS A 82 -10.12 -20.46 13.77
CA LYS A 82 -9.19 -21.54 13.41
C LYS A 82 -9.25 -21.99 11.95
N HIS A 83 -9.88 -21.19 11.08
CA HIS A 83 -9.99 -21.46 9.65
C HIS A 83 -9.55 -20.24 8.83
N TRP A 84 -9.10 -20.52 7.61
CA TRP A 84 -8.86 -19.50 6.62
C TRP A 84 -10.12 -19.31 5.78
N ILE A 85 -10.62 -18.08 5.73
CA ILE A 85 -11.84 -17.71 5.03
C ILE A 85 -11.48 -16.79 3.87
N VAL A 86 -12.00 -17.10 2.67
CA VAL A 86 -11.79 -16.26 1.49
C VAL A 86 -12.64 -14.99 1.59
N VAL A 87 -11.99 -13.83 1.44
CA VAL A 87 -12.66 -12.53 1.33
C VAL A 87 -12.49 -12.05 -0.10
N ALA A 88 -13.59 -11.88 -0.83
CA ALA A 88 -13.55 -11.48 -2.24
C ALA A 88 -13.21 -10.01 -2.42
N ASN A 89 -13.78 -9.14 -1.59
CA ASN A 89 -13.46 -7.71 -1.56
C ASN A 89 -13.60 -7.23 -0.13
N GLY A 90 -12.57 -6.60 0.39
CA GLY A 90 -12.64 -6.13 1.77
C GLY A 90 -11.43 -5.33 2.19
N ILE A 91 -11.53 -4.80 3.39
CA ILE A 91 -10.45 -4.08 4.05
C ILE A 91 -10.14 -4.84 5.35
N PRO A 92 -8.91 -5.33 5.53
CA PRO A 92 -8.52 -5.93 6.81
C PRO A 92 -8.69 -4.93 7.95
N LYS A 93 -9.18 -5.42 9.07
CA LYS A 93 -9.32 -4.64 10.29
C LYS A 93 -8.06 -4.74 11.13
N ASN A 94 -7.95 -3.87 12.11
CA ASN A 94 -6.86 -3.94 13.08
C ASN A 94 -6.78 -5.34 13.70
N GLU A 95 -5.58 -5.88 13.75
CA GLU A 95 -5.25 -7.21 14.29
C GLU A 95 -5.75 -8.40 13.45
N ASP A 96 -6.36 -8.17 12.31
CA ASP A 96 -6.70 -9.27 11.41
C ASP A 96 -5.42 -9.98 10.94
N ARG A 97 -5.47 -11.30 10.94
CA ARG A 97 -4.42 -12.12 10.35
C ARG A 97 -4.85 -12.52 8.94
N ILE A 98 -4.08 -12.09 7.97
CA ILE A 98 -4.41 -12.31 6.55
C ILE A 98 -3.27 -12.99 5.82
N ARG A 99 -3.59 -13.61 4.68
CA ARG A 99 -2.63 -14.08 3.69
C ARG A 99 -3.16 -13.86 2.28
N LEU A 100 -2.25 -13.74 1.36
CA LEU A 100 -2.56 -13.58 -0.07
C LEU A 100 -2.68 -14.93 -0.78
#